data_785ce97c76b52f3d147b18abb1d7598f
#
_entry.id   785ce97c76b52f3d147b18abb1d7598f
#
_cell.length_a   1.000
_cell.length_b   1.000
_cell.length_c   1.000
_cell.angle_alpha   90.00
_cell.angle_beta   90.00
_cell.angle_gamma   90.00
#
_symmetry.space_group_name_H-M   'P 1'
#
loop_
_entity.id
_entity.type
_entity.pdbx_description
1 polymer ?
#
loop_
_entity_poly.entity_id
_entity_poly.type
_entity_poly.pdbx_seq_one_letter_code
_entity_poly.pdbx_strand_id
1 'polypeptide(L)'
;VAVPWKLLSRKGYQVVFSTENGHRAYCDPKMITGVIFGQLGAQKEAIGFYRELEQDHRFLHPIRYAAIDPAVFDALVLPGGHAAGMKQYLENKVLQEKTVQFFKLNKLVCSICHGSIVLARSIDPATGKTVVHDKKMTGLTKFLERIAYYLTSWKLGKYYRTYPAYVQDEVKTCLADKNNFNTGGNQFKPYVCVDENLVTARWPKDAYLFAETIISKLEHTKH
;
A
#
# COMPACT_ATOMS: atom_id res chain seq x y z
N VAL A 1 -4.63 5.52 -2.02
CA VAL A 1 -4.22 6.74 -1.31
C VAL A 1 -5.43 7.56 -0.90
N ALA A 2 -6.28 8.01 -1.83
CA ALA A 2 -7.35 8.97 -1.56
C ALA A 2 -8.39 8.49 -0.53
N VAL A 3 -8.84 7.23 -0.60
CA VAL A 3 -9.83 6.69 0.35
C VAL A 3 -9.28 6.65 1.79
N PRO A 4 -8.13 6.03 2.08
CA PRO A 4 -7.57 6.07 3.44
C PRO A 4 -7.32 7.50 3.94
N TRP A 5 -6.75 8.38 3.10
CA TRP A 5 -6.56 9.78 3.46
C TRP A 5 -7.88 10.46 3.88
N LYS A 6 -8.94 10.30 3.08
CA LYS A 6 -10.23 10.96 3.36
C LYS A 6 -10.87 10.47 4.65
N LEU A 7 -10.87 9.14 4.87
CA LEU A 7 -11.48 8.57 6.08
C LEU A 7 -10.68 8.94 7.33
N LEU A 8 -9.35 8.87 7.28
CA LEU A 8 -8.48 9.28 8.39
C LEU A 8 -8.67 10.78 8.70
N SER A 9 -8.68 11.64 7.67
CA SER A 9 -8.87 13.09 7.84
C SER A 9 -10.24 13.42 8.44
N ARG A 10 -11.31 12.72 8.03
CA ARG A 10 -12.66 12.87 8.63
C ARG A 10 -12.69 12.49 10.11
N LYS A 11 -11.81 11.62 10.56
CA LYS A 11 -11.66 11.22 11.97
C LYS A 11 -10.67 12.11 12.74
N GLY A 12 -10.17 13.18 12.13
CA GLY A 12 -9.28 14.15 12.77
C GLY A 12 -7.80 13.74 12.78
N TYR A 13 -7.41 12.63 12.11
CA TYR A 13 -6.01 12.27 11.98
C TYR A 13 -5.30 13.18 11.00
N GLN A 14 -4.08 13.57 11.34
CA GLN A 14 -3.19 14.28 10.44
C GLN A 14 -2.47 13.30 9.53
N VAL A 15 -2.67 13.43 8.22
CA VAL A 15 -1.98 12.61 7.23
C VAL A 15 -0.87 13.42 6.59
N VAL A 16 0.36 12.93 6.68
CA VAL A 16 1.54 13.49 6.04
C VAL A 16 1.92 12.60 4.86
N PHE A 17 2.17 13.19 3.72
CA PHE A 17 2.64 12.46 2.54
C PHE A 17 4.15 12.54 2.45
N SER A 18 4.74 11.45 1.93
CA SER A 18 6.17 11.43 1.67
C SER A 18 6.47 10.81 0.31
N THR A 19 7.51 11.30 -0.32
CA THR A 19 8.06 10.80 -1.58
C THR A 19 9.58 10.77 -1.49
N GLU A 20 10.24 10.12 -2.43
CA GLU A 20 11.71 10.02 -2.40
C GLU A 20 12.40 11.39 -2.25
N ASN A 21 12.00 12.36 -3.06
CA ASN A 21 12.65 13.67 -3.16
C ASN A 21 11.80 14.83 -2.62
N GLY A 22 10.63 14.56 -2.02
CA GLY A 22 9.72 15.62 -1.57
C GLY A 22 8.93 16.28 -2.72
N HIS A 23 8.94 15.70 -3.91
CA HIS A 23 8.15 16.19 -5.02
C HIS A 23 6.74 15.58 -4.99
N ARG A 24 5.76 16.37 -5.43
CA ARG A 24 4.36 15.93 -5.53
C ARG A 24 4.23 14.63 -6.34
N ALA A 25 3.47 13.70 -5.81
CA ALA A 25 3.07 12.49 -6.54
C ALA A 25 1.80 12.73 -7.36
N TYR A 26 1.61 11.93 -8.42
CA TYR A 26 0.45 12.01 -9.30
C TYR A 26 -0.23 10.63 -9.36
N CYS A 27 -1.55 10.65 -9.43
CA CYS A 27 -2.32 9.45 -9.74
C CYS A 27 -2.08 9.02 -11.18
N ASP A 28 -2.01 7.72 -11.41
CA ASP A 28 -2.04 7.18 -12.77
C ASP A 28 -3.35 7.61 -13.46
N PRO A 29 -3.29 8.32 -14.60
CA PRO A 29 -4.47 8.75 -15.33
C PRO A 29 -5.45 7.62 -15.64
N LYS A 30 -4.97 6.39 -15.88
CA LYS A 30 -5.81 5.20 -16.13
C LYS A 30 -6.71 4.84 -14.96
N MET A 31 -6.32 5.20 -13.73
CA MET A 31 -7.19 5.02 -12.55
C MET A 31 -8.38 5.99 -12.56
N ILE A 32 -8.23 7.15 -13.18
CA ILE A 32 -9.27 8.19 -13.25
C ILE A 32 -10.16 7.97 -14.47
N THR A 33 -9.55 7.74 -15.64
CA THR A 33 -10.28 7.63 -16.92
C THR A 33 -10.82 6.22 -17.21
N GLY A 34 -10.31 5.21 -16.48
CA GLY A 34 -10.52 3.81 -16.79
C GLY A 34 -9.69 3.35 -18.01
N VAL A 35 -9.58 2.03 -18.18
CA VAL A 35 -8.71 1.42 -19.20
C VAL A 35 -9.49 0.97 -20.42
N ILE A 36 -10.66 0.33 -20.22
CA ILE A 36 -11.49 -0.24 -21.27
C ILE A 36 -12.83 0.49 -21.23
N PHE A 37 -13.11 1.34 -22.23
CA PHE A 37 -14.35 2.12 -22.32
C PHE A 37 -14.77 2.79 -21.00
N GLY A 38 -13.81 3.38 -20.27
CA GLY A 38 -14.04 4.01 -18.97
C GLY A 38 -14.18 3.03 -17.80
N GLN A 39 -14.08 1.72 -18.04
CA GLN A 39 -14.12 0.70 -16.99
C GLN A 39 -12.72 0.38 -16.44
N LEU A 40 -12.66 -0.38 -15.35
CA LEU A 40 -11.44 -0.71 -14.61
C LEU A 40 -10.71 0.52 -14.02
N GLY A 41 -11.40 1.64 -13.90
CA GLY A 41 -10.96 2.81 -13.15
C GLY A 41 -11.39 2.77 -11.68
N ALA A 42 -11.08 3.83 -10.95
CA ALA A 42 -11.55 4.03 -9.59
C ALA A 42 -13.04 4.36 -9.57
N GLN A 43 -13.70 4.06 -8.45
CA GLN A 43 -15.09 4.46 -8.23
C GLN A 43 -15.23 5.99 -8.20
N LYS A 44 -16.39 6.52 -8.63
CA LYS A 44 -16.64 7.97 -8.69
C LYS A 44 -16.35 8.71 -7.38
N GLU A 45 -16.73 8.10 -6.26
CA GLU A 45 -16.44 8.66 -4.93
C GLU A 45 -14.94 8.76 -4.66
N ALA A 46 -14.17 7.70 -4.94
CA ALA A 46 -12.71 7.71 -4.77
C ALA A 46 -12.02 8.74 -5.69
N ILE A 47 -12.56 8.98 -6.89
CA ILE A 47 -12.11 10.04 -7.79
C ILE A 47 -12.42 11.42 -7.18
N GLY A 48 -13.60 11.59 -6.57
CA GLY A 48 -13.96 12.79 -5.82
C GLY A 48 -12.96 13.08 -4.68
N PHE A 49 -12.66 12.06 -3.87
CA PHE A 49 -11.64 12.18 -2.81
C PHE A 49 -10.25 12.51 -3.36
N TYR A 50 -9.89 11.98 -4.52
CA TYR A 50 -8.61 12.32 -5.14
C TYR A 50 -8.55 13.79 -5.58
N ARG A 51 -9.64 14.33 -6.14
CA ARG A 51 -9.72 15.76 -6.50
C ARG A 51 -9.60 16.68 -5.29
N GLU A 52 -10.20 16.30 -4.15
CA GLU A 52 -9.99 17.01 -2.89
C GLU A 52 -8.55 16.89 -2.38
N LEU A 53 -7.96 15.68 -2.48
CA LEU A 53 -6.57 15.42 -2.12
C LEU A 53 -5.60 16.27 -2.90
N GLU A 54 -5.86 16.51 -4.20
CA GLU A 54 -5.04 17.37 -5.06
C GLU A 54 -4.97 18.84 -4.60
N GLN A 55 -5.86 19.25 -3.69
CA GLN A 55 -5.86 20.58 -3.07
C GLN A 55 -5.28 20.58 -1.63
N ASP A 56 -4.99 19.41 -1.07
CA ASP A 56 -4.41 19.31 0.27
C ASP A 56 -2.95 19.78 0.26
N HIS A 57 -2.63 20.76 1.12
CA HIS A 57 -1.29 21.33 1.20
C HIS A 57 -0.21 20.26 1.48
N ARG A 58 -0.50 19.26 2.32
CA ARG A 58 0.47 18.21 2.67
C ARG A 58 0.71 17.24 1.51
N PHE A 59 -0.28 17.07 0.63
CA PHE A 59 -0.12 16.28 -0.60
C PHE A 59 0.65 17.04 -1.67
N LEU A 60 0.46 18.36 -1.74
CA LEU A 60 1.19 19.23 -2.66
C LEU A 60 2.66 19.39 -2.26
N HIS A 61 2.94 19.34 -0.95
CA HIS A 61 4.27 19.53 -0.36
C HIS A 61 4.66 18.33 0.51
N PRO A 62 4.87 17.14 -0.09
CA PRO A 62 5.24 15.94 0.67
C PRO A 62 6.67 16.09 1.23
N ILE A 63 6.92 15.45 2.36
CA ILE A 63 8.27 15.34 2.91
C ILE A 63 9.10 14.28 2.14
N ARG A 64 10.43 14.36 2.25
CA ARG A 64 11.31 13.31 1.71
C ARG A 64 11.25 12.06 2.58
N TYR A 65 11.47 10.87 2.01
CA TYR A 65 11.58 9.63 2.81
C TYR A 65 12.65 9.74 3.89
N ALA A 66 13.78 10.39 3.61
CA ALA A 66 14.83 10.60 4.60
C ALA A 66 14.38 11.44 5.81
N ALA A 67 13.40 12.34 5.62
CA ALA A 67 12.86 13.19 6.67
C ALA A 67 11.76 12.52 7.51
N ILE A 68 11.36 11.27 7.20
CA ILE A 68 10.43 10.53 8.04
C ILE A 68 11.13 10.20 9.37
N ASP A 69 10.57 10.71 10.46
CA ASP A 69 10.95 10.30 11.82
C ASP A 69 9.88 9.34 12.38
N PRO A 70 10.15 8.04 12.44
CA PRO A 70 9.17 7.08 12.94
C PRO A 70 8.69 7.31 14.38
N ALA A 71 9.45 8.07 15.18
CA ALA A 71 9.08 8.37 16.57
C ALA A 71 7.86 9.30 16.66
N VAL A 72 7.72 10.23 15.69
CA VAL A 72 6.64 11.25 15.70
C VAL A 72 5.36 10.80 15.00
N PHE A 73 5.37 9.67 14.30
CA PHE A 73 4.20 9.14 13.59
C PHE A 73 3.60 7.94 14.33
N ASP A 74 2.27 7.82 14.31
CA ASP A 74 1.55 6.69 14.89
C ASP A 74 1.48 5.50 13.92
N ALA A 75 1.49 5.78 12.61
CA ALA A 75 1.40 4.76 11.58
C ALA A 75 2.16 5.11 10.31
N LEU A 76 2.61 4.06 9.60
CA LEU A 76 3.11 4.11 8.22
C LEU A 76 2.11 3.42 7.29
N VAL A 77 1.68 4.11 6.23
CA VAL A 77 0.79 3.53 5.22
C VAL A 77 1.51 3.44 3.88
N LEU A 78 1.65 2.24 3.37
CA LEU A 78 2.34 1.90 2.13
C LEU A 78 1.32 1.60 1.02
N PRO A 79 1.03 2.55 0.11
CA PRO A 79 0.05 2.37 -0.95
C PRO A 79 0.56 1.45 -2.07
N GLY A 80 -0.36 1.05 -2.94
CA GLY A 80 -0.04 0.29 -4.14
C GLY A 80 -0.23 1.09 -5.43
N GLY A 81 0.04 0.44 -6.55
CA GLY A 81 -0.12 0.95 -7.90
C GLY A 81 0.62 0.11 -8.94
N HIS A 82 0.35 0.36 -10.22
CA HIS A 82 0.98 -0.33 -11.35
C HIS A 82 1.75 0.60 -12.28
N ALA A 83 1.69 1.92 -12.10
CA ALA A 83 2.40 2.86 -12.95
C ALA A 83 3.90 2.60 -12.95
N ALA A 84 4.59 2.92 -14.05
CA ALA A 84 6.02 2.67 -14.19
C ALA A 84 6.87 3.32 -13.07
N GLY A 85 6.47 4.50 -12.58
CA GLY A 85 7.10 5.19 -11.44
C GLY A 85 7.00 4.47 -10.10
N MET A 86 6.15 3.43 -9.99
CA MET A 86 6.04 2.65 -8.75
C MET A 86 7.33 1.92 -8.39
N LYS A 87 8.19 1.55 -9.35
CA LYS A 87 9.48 0.93 -9.05
C LYS A 87 10.35 1.80 -8.17
N GLN A 88 10.41 3.10 -8.45
CA GLN A 88 11.15 4.07 -7.65
C GLN A 88 10.76 4.00 -6.16
N TYR A 89 9.47 3.90 -5.88
CA TYR A 89 8.94 3.75 -4.53
C TYR A 89 9.22 2.34 -3.94
N LEU A 90 8.91 1.28 -4.69
CA LEU A 90 8.99 -0.10 -4.21
C LEU A 90 10.45 -0.58 -3.97
N GLU A 91 11.42 0.03 -4.67
CA GLU A 91 12.84 -0.31 -4.58
C GLU A 91 13.63 0.62 -3.64
N ASN A 92 12.99 1.66 -3.11
CA ASN A 92 13.68 2.69 -2.33
C ASN A 92 14.20 2.17 -1.00
N LYS A 93 15.52 2.17 -0.84
CA LYS A 93 16.21 1.66 0.35
C LYS A 93 15.93 2.48 1.60
N VAL A 94 15.88 3.81 1.47
CA VAL A 94 15.60 4.69 2.61
C VAL A 94 14.20 4.40 3.17
N LEU A 95 13.19 4.22 2.31
CA LEU A 95 11.85 3.86 2.76
C LEU A 95 11.81 2.48 3.44
N GLN A 96 12.56 1.50 2.89
CA GLN A 96 12.69 0.17 3.50
C GLN A 96 13.33 0.25 4.90
N GLU A 97 14.38 1.04 5.08
CA GLU A 97 15.00 1.29 6.39
C GLU A 97 14.04 1.97 7.37
N LYS A 98 13.29 2.98 6.90
CA LYS A 98 12.24 3.62 7.72
C LYS A 98 11.16 2.62 8.12
N THR A 99 10.75 1.75 7.21
CA THR A 99 9.78 0.68 7.51
C THR A 99 10.28 -0.24 8.62
N VAL A 100 11.55 -0.66 8.59
CA VAL A 100 12.19 -1.42 9.69
C VAL A 100 12.10 -0.67 11.00
N GLN A 101 12.38 0.65 11.00
CA GLN A 101 12.31 1.47 12.21
C GLN A 101 10.89 1.55 12.79
N PHE A 102 9.85 1.67 11.96
CA PHE A 102 8.45 1.61 12.42
C PHE A 102 8.14 0.29 13.13
N PHE A 103 8.58 -0.85 12.58
CA PHE A 103 8.42 -2.15 13.25
C PHE A 103 9.18 -2.23 14.56
N LYS A 104 10.43 -1.73 14.64
CA LYS A 104 11.23 -1.71 15.88
C LYS A 104 10.59 -0.86 16.98
N LEU A 105 9.90 0.20 16.63
CA LEU A 105 9.15 1.05 17.56
C LEU A 105 7.73 0.53 17.84
N ASN A 106 7.40 -0.67 17.36
CA ASN A 106 6.06 -1.26 17.47
C ASN A 106 4.92 -0.34 16.98
N LYS A 107 5.23 0.54 16.02
CA LYS A 107 4.24 1.42 15.39
C LYS A 107 3.38 0.64 14.40
N LEU A 108 2.17 1.14 14.14
CA LEU A 108 1.27 0.54 13.17
C LEU A 108 1.85 0.66 11.75
N VAL A 109 1.98 -0.46 11.04
CA VAL A 109 2.41 -0.49 9.64
C VAL A 109 1.31 -1.09 8.78
N CYS A 110 0.94 -0.36 7.72
CA CYS A 110 -0.17 -0.72 6.87
C CYS A 110 0.27 -0.78 5.41
N SER A 111 -0.14 -1.80 4.67
CA SER A 111 0.15 -1.87 3.24
C SER A 111 -1.04 -2.37 2.43
N ILE A 112 -1.15 -1.88 1.20
CA ILE A 112 -2.16 -2.35 0.26
C ILE A 112 -1.55 -2.63 -1.10
N CYS A 113 -1.96 -3.74 -1.73
CA CYS A 113 -1.61 -4.09 -3.10
C CYS A 113 -0.08 -4.27 -3.26
N HIS A 114 0.56 -3.56 -4.20
CA HIS A 114 2.01 -3.56 -4.39
C HIS A 114 2.81 -3.00 -3.20
N GLY A 115 2.19 -2.23 -2.31
CA GLY A 115 2.86 -1.73 -1.11
C GLY A 115 3.45 -2.84 -0.23
N SER A 116 2.91 -4.06 -0.30
CA SER A 116 3.46 -5.24 0.39
C SER A 116 4.85 -5.67 -0.11
N ILE A 117 5.28 -5.24 -1.31
CA ILE A 117 6.65 -5.45 -1.78
C ILE A 117 7.66 -4.64 -0.95
N VAL A 118 7.31 -3.42 -0.51
CA VAL A 118 8.18 -2.65 0.39
C VAL A 118 8.42 -3.44 1.67
N LEU A 119 7.38 -4.04 2.26
CA LEU A 119 7.50 -4.89 3.45
C LEU A 119 8.41 -6.10 3.20
N ALA A 120 8.19 -6.80 2.08
CA ALA A 120 8.98 -7.98 1.71
C ALA A 120 10.46 -7.66 1.47
N ARG A 121 10.78 -6.42 1.09
CA ARG A 121 12.15 -5.95 0.84
C ARG A 121 12.77 -5.21 2.03
N SER A 122 12.01 -4.97 3.10
CA SER A 122 12.48 -4.33 4.32
C SER A 122 13.14 -5.38 5.22
N ILE A 123 14.47 -5.46 5.16
CA ILE A 123 15.27 -6.43 5.91
C ILE A 123 15.79 -5.77 7.17
N ASP A 124 15.54 -6.38 8.33
CA ASP A 124 16.17 -5.95 9.59
C ASP A 124 17.64 -6.37 9.60
N PRO A 125 18.58 -5.41 9.63
CA PRO A 125 20.01 -5.71 9.61
C PRO A 125 20.47 -6.49 10.86
N ALA A 126 19.72 -6.44 11.96
CA ALA A 126 20.06 -7.18 13.17
C ALA A 126 19.79 -8.69 13.04
N THR A 127 18.79 -9.08 12.25
CA THR A 127 18.37 -10.48 12.09
C THR A 127 18.65 -11.06 10.72
N GLY A 128 18.87 -10.20 9.72
CA GLY A 128 18.96 -10.58 8.31
C GLY A 128 17.62 -11.04 7.71
N LYS A 129 16.51 -10.94 8.46
CA LYS A 129 15.17 -11.35 8.04
C LYS A 129 14.34 -10.14 7.63
N THR A 130 13.32 -10.37 6.79
CA THR A 130 12.35 -9.32 6.46
C THR A 130 11.47 -9.01 7.67
N VAL A 131 10.95 -7.78 7.74
CA VAL A 131 10.05 -7.35 8.84
C VAL A 131 8.75 -8.15 8.91
N VAL A 132 8.41 -8.90 7.86
CA VAL A 132 7.22 -9.74 7.77
C VAL A 132 7.52 -11.23 7.88
N HIS A 133 8.78 -11.63 8.18
CA HIS A 133 9.20 -13.03 8.20
C HIS A 133 8.26 -13.94 8.98
N ASP A 134 7.88 -13.55 10.19
CA ASP A 134 7.04 -14.35 11.09
C ASP A 134 5.59 -13.83 11.16
N LYS A 135 5.15 -13.00 10.19
CA LYS A 135 3.84 -12.35 10.18
C LYS A 135 2.84 -13.05 9.27
N LYS A 136 1.56 -12.96 9.63
CA LYS A 136 0.44 -13.25 8.74
C LYS A 136 0.08 -11.98 7.98
N MET A 137 -0.02 -12.08 6.67
CA MET A 137 -0.31 -10.91 5.84
C MET A 137 -1.05 -11.25 4.55
N THR A 138 -1.46 -10.23 3.84
CA THR A 138 -1.93 -10.29 2.46
C THR A 138 -1.26 -9.21 1.61
N GLY A 139 -1.52 -9.21 0.34
CA GLY A 139 -1.07 -8.24 -0.64
C GLY A 139 -1.78 -8.50 -1.97
N LEU A 140 -1.35 -7.89 -3.05
CA LEU A 140 -1.94 -8.19 -4.35
C LEU A 140 -1.80 -9.68 -4.66
N THR A 141 -2.94 -10.38 -4.78
CA THR A 141 -2.91 -11.81 -5.06
C THR A 141 -2.56 -12.08 -6.51
N LYS A 142 -1.88 -13.20 -6.76
CA LYS A 142 -1.53 -13.64 -8.11
C LYS A 142 -2.74 -13.77 -9.03
N PHE A 143 -3.88 -14.19 -8.48
CA PHE A 143 -5.15 -14.28 -9.19
C PHE A 143 -5.60 -12.90 -9.70
N LEU A 144 -5.64 -11.88 -8.85
CA LEU A 144 -6.07 -10.53 -9.20
C LEU A 144 -5.09 -9.87 -10.18
N GLU A 145 -3.78 -10.06 -9.97
CA GLU A 145 -2.75 -9.52 -10.87
C GLU A 145 -2.83 -10.15 -12.27
N ARG A 146 -3.09 -11.46 -12.34
CA ARG A 146 -3.31 -12.16 -13.62
C ARG A 146 -4.55 -11.68 -14.33
N ILE A 147 -5.68 -11.54 -13.63
CA ILE A 147 -6.92 -11.02 -14.23
C ILE A 147 -6.67 -9.62 -14.82
N ALA A 148 -6.07 -8.71 -14.04
CA ALA A 148 -5.77 -7.37 -14.51
C ALA A 148 -4.88 -7.38 -15.76
N TYR A 149 -3.87 -8.23 -15.78
CA TYR A 149 -2.99 -8.39 -16.94
C TYR A 149 -3.73 -8.94 -18.16
N TYR A 150 -4.42 -10.08 -18.04
CA TYR A 150 -5.07 -10.73 -19.19
C TYR A 150 -6.22 -9.90 -19.77
N LEU A 151 -6.96 -9.18 -18.95
CA LEU A 151 -8.03 -8.29 -19.43
C LEU A 151 -7.49 -7.06 -20.18
N THR A 152 -6.24 -6.66 -19.96
CA THR A 152 -5.74 -5.39 -20.47
C THR A 152 -4.51 -5.51 -21.38
N SER A 153 -3.85 -6.65 -21.41
CA SER A 153 -2.58 -6.85 -22.14
C SER A 153 -2.69 -6.62 -23.64
N TRP A 154 -3.85 -6.91 -24.26
CA TRP A 154 -4.10 -6.66 -25.67
C TRP A 154 -4.04 -5.15 -26.02
N LYS A 155 -4.33 -4.26 -25.05
CA LYS A 155 -4.32 -2.80 -25.24
C LYS A 155 -3.09 -2.14 -24.59
N LEU A 156 -2.64 -2.64 -23.44
CA LEU A 156 -1.62 -2.02 -22.60
C LEU A 156 -0.32 -2.82 -22.53
N GLY A 157 -0.21 -3.94 -23.24
CA GLY A 157 0.97 -4.80 -23.19
C GLY A 157 1.26 -5.24 -21.74
N LYS A 158 2.47 -5.01 -21.26
CA LYS A 158 2.92 -5.43 -19.92
C LYS A 158 2.63 -4.41 -18.81
N TYR A 159 1.75 -3.44 -19.00
CA TYR A 159 1.51 -2.36 -18.05
C TYR A 159 1.18 -2.86 -16.63
N TYR A 160 0.32 -3.88 -16.49
CA TYR A 160 -0.04 -4.48 -15.20
C TYR A 160 0.96 -5.57 -14.73
N ARG A 161 2.17 -5.59 -15.32
CA ARG A 161 3.27 -6.46 -14.91
C ARG A 161 4.46 -5.59 -14.49
N THR A 162 4.39 -5.08 -13.27
CA THR A 162 5.45 -4.23 -12.70
C THR A 162 6.78 -4.97 -12.61
N TYR A 163 6.72 -6.26 -12.21
CA TYR A 163 7.87 -7.16 -12.12
C TYR A 163 7.62 -8.50 -12.85
N PRO A 164 8.66 -9.27 -13.19
CA PRO A 164 8.51 -10.64 -13.70
C PRO A 164 7.84 -11.55 -12.66
N ALA A 165 8.20 -11.44 -11.37
CA ALA A 165 7.53 -12.14 -10.28
C ALA A 165 6.18 -11.50 -9.95
N TYR A 166 5.22 -12.29 -9.52
CA TYR A 166 3.97 -11.79 -8.94
C TYR A 166 4.20 -11.32 -7.51
N VAL A 167 3.45 -10.28 -7.08
CA VAL A 167 3.54 -9.74 -5.71
C VAL A 167 3.38 -10.85 -4.67
N GLN A 168 2.34 -11.68 -4.82
CA GLN A 168 2.12 -12.83 -3.93
C GLN A 168 3.31 -13.78 -3.86
N ASP A 169 3.91 -14.10 -5.01
CA ASP A 169 5.02 -15.05 -5.08
C ASP A 169 6.26 -14.46 -4.38
N GLU A 170 6.59 -13.20 -4.62
CA GLU A 170 7.71 -12.49 -3.97
C GLU A 170 7.50 -12.42 -2.44
N VAL A 171 6.33 -11.99 -1.98
CA VAL A 171 6.04 -11.91 -0.54
C VAL A 171 6.16 -13.27 0.13
N LYS A 172 5.63 -14.33 -0.50
CA LYS A 172 5.74 -15.70 0.05
C LYS A 172 7.16 -16.19 0.24
N THR A 173 8.12 -15.71 -0.53
CA THR A 173 9.53 -16.08 -0.34
C THR A 173 10.15 -15.48 0.91
N CYS A 174 9.54 -14.42 1.45
CA CYS A 174 10.02 -13.70 2.62
C CYS A 174 9.40 -14.19 3.93
N LEU A 175 8.32 -14.97 3.86
CA LEU A 175 7.63 -15.52 5.03
C LEU A 175 8.26 -16.84 5.47
N ALA A 176 8.41 -17.05 6.78
CA ALA A 176 8.85 -18.32 7.36
C ALA A 176 7.90 -19.46 6.97
N ASP A 177 6.59 -19.22 7.06
CA ASP A 177 5.56 -20.11 6.54
C ASP A 177 4.79 -19.43 5.40
N LYS A 178 4.88 -20.01 4.20
CA LYS A 178 4.17 -19.49 3.01
C LYS A 178 2.64 -19.51 3.15
N ASN A 179 2.09 -20.30 4.08
CA ASN A 179 0.67 -20.33 4.37
C ASN A 179 0.19 -19.08 5.14
N ASN A 180 1.11 -18.33 5.73
CA ASN A 180 0.83 -17.05 6.36
C ASN A 180 0.45 -15.95 5.36
N PHE A 181 0.61 -16.18 4.04
CA PHE A 181 0.04 -15.30 3.03
C PHE A 181 -1.45 -15.64 2.80
N ASN A 182 -2.32 -14.82 3.32
CA ASN A 182 -3.77 -14.99 3.24
C ASN A 182 -4.36 -14.36 1.98
N THR A 183 -5.03 -15.14 1.15
CA THR A 183 -5.72 -14.61 -0.04
C THR A 183 -7.11 -14.06 0.25
N GLY A 184 -7.68 -14.37 1.43
CA GLY A 184 -8.99 -13.88 1.86
C GLY A 184 -10.18 -14.56 1.20
N GLY A 185 -10.03 -15.80 0.75
CA GLY A 185 -11.11 -16.60 0.15
C GLY A 185 -11.70 -15.96 -1.09
N ASN A 186 -12.87 -15.32 -0.98
CA ASN A 186 -13.49 -14.64 -2.12
C ASN A 186 -12.71 -13.37 -2.50
N GLN A 187 -12.08 -13.39 -3.68
CA GLN A 187 -11.23 -12.29 -4.16
C GLN A 187 -12.02 -10.99 -4.47
N PHE A 188 -13.33 -11.06 -4.64
CA PHE A 188 -14.18 -9.93 -4.99
C PHE A 188 -14.93 -9.31 -3.80
N LYS A 189 -14.86 -9.93 -2.60
CA LYS A 189 -15.34 -9.33 -1.35
C LYS A 189 -14.18 -8.58 -0.67
N PRO A 190 -14.43 -7.42 -0.02
CA PRO A 190 -13.40 -6.73 0.76
C PRO A 190 -12.74 -7.65 1.79
N TYR A 191 -11.43 -7.54 1.92
CA TYR A 191 -10.65 -8.34 2.87
C TYR A 191 -9.42 -7.58 3.35
N VAL A 192 -9.14 -7.69 4.64
CA VAL A 192 -7.96 -7.15 5.30
C VAL A 192 -7.38 -8.25 6.20
N CYS A 193 -6.08 -8.40 6.20
CA CYS A 193 -5.37 -9.26 7.15
C CYS A 193 -4.73 -8.38 8.22
N VAL A 194 -4.93 -8.74 9.48
CA VAL A 194 -4.37 -8.04 10.64
C VAL A 194 -3.52 -9.03 11.43
N ASP A 195 -2.31 -8.63 11.75
CA ASP A 195 -1.41 -9.38 12.62
C ASP A 195 -0.64 -8.39 13.50
N GLU A 196 -1.00 -8.33 14.78
CA GLU A 196 -0.45 -7.37 15.75
C GLU A 196 -0.51 -5.91 15.25
N ASN A 197 0.65 -5.30 14.98
CA ASN A 197 0.82 -3.95 14.47
C ASN A 197 0.90 -3.88 12.92
N LEU A 198 0.55 -4.97 12.23
CA LEU A 198 0.54 -5.03 10.78
C LEU A 198 -0.89 -5.14 10.25
N VAL A 199 -1.27 -4.24 9.32
CA VAL A 199 -2.55 -4.27 8.58
C VAL A 199 -2.27 -4.32 7.10
N THR A 200 -2.78 -5.35 6.41
CA THR A 200 -2.52 -5.53 4.98
C THR A 200 -3.79 -5.77 4.18
N ALA A 201 -3.85 -5.27 2.95
CA ALA A 201 -4.97 -5.41 2.04
C ALA A 201 -4.49 -5.73 0.61
N ARG A 202 -5.39 -6.25 -0.23
CA ARG A 202 -5.03 -6.84 -1.52
C ARG A 202 -5.08 -5.87 -2.70
N TRP A 203 -6.15 -5.06 -2.81
CA TRP A 203 -6.42 -4.28 -4.01
C TRP A 203 -7.42 -3.14 -3.74
N PRO A 204 -7.78 -2.29 -4.75
CA PRO A 204 -8.62 -1.11 -4.53
C PRO A 204 -9.98 -1.37 -3.88
N LYS A 205 -10.62 -2.52 -4.08
CA LYS A 205 -11.91 -2.84 -3.42
C LYS A 205 -11.81 -3.00 -1.90
N ASP A 206 -10.61 -3.27 -1.40
CA ASP A 206 -10.37 -3.41 0.04
C ASP A 206 -10.14 -2.04 0.73
N ALA A 207 -10.04 -0.93 -0.04
CA ALA A 207 -9.54 0.35 0.44
C ALA A 207 -10.37 0.97 1.58
N TYR A 208 -11.69 0.80 1.56
CA TYR A 208 -12.57 1.30 2.64
C TYR A 208 -12.38 0.49 3.92
N LEU A 209 -12.49 -0.84 3.83
CA LEU A 209 -12.26 -1.73 4.97
C LEU A 209 -10.84 -1.55 5.53
N PHE A 210 -9.85 -1.36 4.67
CA PHE A 210 -8.48 -1.08 5.06
C PHE A 210 -8.36 0.21 5.87
N ALA A 211 -8.99 1.29 5.42
CA ALA A 211 -8.99 2.57 6.13
C ALA A 211 -9.71 2.48 7.48
N GLU A 212 -10.88 1.83 7.54
CA GLU A 212 -11.65 1.59 8.77
C GLU A 212 -10.85 0.76 9.77
N THR A 213 -10.15 -0.28 9.30
CA THR A 213 -9.28 -1.11 10.15
C THR A 213 -8.11 -0.31 10.72
N ILE A 214 -7.48 0.56 9.91
CA ILE A 214 -6.41 1.47 10.39
C ILE A 214 -6.95 2.39 11.48
N ILE A 215 -8.10 3.02 11.28
CA ILE A 215 -8.74 3.90 12.25
C ILE A 215 -9.00 3.15 13.55
N SER A 216 -9.62 1.97 13.48
CA SER A 216 -9.88 1.13 14.65
C SER A 216 -8.60 0.80 15.43
N LYS A 217 -7.52 0.44 14.74
CA LYS A 217 -6.22 0.17 15.38
C LYS A 217 -5.64 1.40 16.07
N LEU A 218 -5.70 2.56 15.44
CA LEU A 218 -5.20 3.81 16.00
C LEU A 218 -6.01 4.27 17.23
N GLU A 219 -7.33 4.07 17.22
CA GLU A 219 -8.20 4.37 18.36
C GLU A 219 -7.86 3.49 19.57
N HIS A 220 -7.55 2.19 19.37
CA HIS A 220 -7.18 1.25 20.44
C HIS A 220 -5.75 1.45 20.99
N THR A 221 -4.87 2.12 20.25
CA THR A 221 -3.48 2.35 20.69
C THR A 221 -3.37 3.60 21.59
N LYS A 222 -4.41 4.44 21.66
CA LYS A 222 -4.45 5.66 22.47
C LYS A 222 -4.90 5.43 23.93
N HIS A 223 -5.25 4.20 24.28
CA HIS A 223 -5.62 3.76 25.63
C HIS A 223 -4.57 2.81 26.18
#